data_099f15ea8f30ca6e405b36bf04dd5b6e
#
_entry.id   099f15ea8f30ca6e405b36bf04dd5b6e
#
_cell.length_a   1.000
_cell.length_b   1.000
_cell.length_c   1.000
_cell.angle_alpha   90.00
_cell.angle_beta   90.00
_cell.angle_gamma   90.00
#
_symmetry.space_group_name_H-M   'P 1'
#
loop_
_entity.id
_entity.type
_entity.pdbx_description
1 polymer ?
#
loop_
_entity_poly.entity_id
_entity_poly.type
_entity_poly.pdbx_seq_one_letter_code
_entity_poly.pdbx_strand_id
1 'polypeptide(L)'
;MLRVVYENERFVAPPEHASHLARLLGGNLGVDAEGLRIVRVAGSLRMPDGSTLCIRSRKAPLACLLAWAAYAYPELSALRHVSCIDQGGDQGDVTAALARVFCDELNRAIQASGLLRHYRRQEQVSSVIRGRIDFARMSRMGANLAQVPCVVFSRLPNTPLNGLFAAALASIRRVPIMRAAAGPGLGPLTALFAEVQPRIDPALISGKLPLSRLERPFGPSAALALLLASAHGLTEGAKVSGLAFLINLANLFERAVTRSLTRSLPDARAKVRLGCRRGPANASSHAGRMEIDVLLERFDGPRPVVVDAKYKTSPASANLQQMLTYCWMTGARQAVLVFPSGMLTDRRPFHYV
;
A
#
# COMPACT_ATOMS: atom_id res chain seq x y z
N MET A 1 -13.98 -3.48 21.16
CA MET A 1 -12.84 -4.05 21.92
C MET A 1 -11.69 -4.27 20.97
N LEU A 2 -10.42 -4.03 21.37
CA LEU A 2 -9.23 -4.31 20.57
C LEU A 2 -8.61 -5.62 21.04
N ARG A 3 -8.38 -6.56 20.13
CA ARG A 3 -7.66 -7.81 20.39
C ARG A 3 -6.36 -7.81 19.59
N VAL A 4 -5.24 -8.13 20.23
CA VAL A 4 -3.93 -8.22 19.58
C VAL A 4 -3.54 -9.69 19.49
N VAL A 5 -3.08 -10.11 18.31
CA VAL A 5 -2.46 -11.41 18.06
C VAL A 5 -1.15 -11.20 17.33
N TYR A 6 -0.22 -12.12 17.50
CA TYR A 6 1.05 -12.05 16.81
C TYR A 6 1.10 -13.07 15.66
N GLU A 7 1.81 -12.69 14.62
CA GLU A 7 2.12 -13.60 13.52
C GLU A 7 2.72 -14.91 14.05
N ASN A 8 2.23 -16.03 13.53
CA ASN A 8 2.57 -17.39 13.95
C ASN A 8 2.19 -17.77 15.40
N GLU A 9 1.50 -16.92 16.13
CA GLU A 9 0.94 -17.26 17.43
C GLU A 9 -0.37 -18.01 17.25
N ARG A 10 -0.58 -19.03 18.08
CA ARG A 10 -1.84 -19.75 18.16
C ARG A 10 -2.84 -19.00 19.02
N PHE A 11 -4.07 -18.94 18.57
CA PHE A 11 -5.15 -18.33 19.32
C PHE A 11 -6.48 -19.06 19.05
N VAL A 12 -7.38 -18.96 20.00
CA VAL A 12 -8.74 -19.51 19.87
C VAL A 12 -9.69 -18.37 19.50
N ALA A 13 -10.57 -18.63 18.56
CA ALA A 13 -11.63 -17.73 18.18
C ALA A 13 -12.98 -18.45 18.10
N PRO A 14 -14.10 -17.77 18.38
CA PRO A 14 -15.43 -18.33 18.15
C PRO A 14 -15.60 -18.77 16.69
N PRO A 15 -16.46 -19.77 16.39
CA PRO A 15 -16.65 -20.29 15.03
C PRO A 15 -16.98 -19.23 13.99
N GLU A 16 -17.79 -18.23 14.37
CA GLU A 16 -18.15 -17.10 13.51
C GLU A 16 -16.92 -16.27 13.11
N HIS A 17 -16.03 -16.02 14.08
CA HIS A 17 -14.79 -15.30 13.86
C HIS A 17 -13.82 -16.13 13.02
N ALA A 18 -13.72 -17.43 13.27
CA ALA A 18 -12.87 -18.35 12.50
C ALA A 18 -13.28 -18.38 11.02
N SER A 19 -14.58 -18.49 10.75
CA SER A 19 -15.12 -18.46 9.38
C SER A 19 -14.86 -17.11 8.68
N HIS A 20 -14.98 -16.01 9.40
CA HIS A 20 -14.69 -14.68 8.90
C HIS A 20 -13.20 -14.52 8.56
N LEU A 21 -12.32 -14.97 9.46
CA LEU A 21 -10.87 -14.96 9.25
C LEU A 21 -10.45 -15.83 8.06
N ALA A 22 -11.03 -17.03 7.91
CA ALA A 22 -10.75 -17.93 6.80
C ALA A 22 -11.07 -17.27 5.45
N ARG A 23 -12.20 -16.56 5.38
CA ARG A 23 -12.60 -15.82 4.18
C ARG A 23 -11.66 -14.67 3.84
N LEU A 24 -11.16 -13.94 4.85
CA LEU A 24 -10.33 -12.76 4.64
C LEU A 24 -8.85 -13.08 4.43
N LEU A 25 -8.32 -14.07 5.15
CA LEU A 25 -6.91 -14.40 5.17
C LEU A 25 -6.54 -15.52 4.19
N GLY A 26 -7.52 -16.35 3.80
CA GLY A 26 -7.30 -17.46 2.87
C GLY A 26 -6.12 -18.35 3.28
N GLY A 27 -5.16 -18.55 2.39
CA GLY A 27 -3.96 -19.34 2.65
C GLY A 27 -2.99 -18.78 3.71
N ASN A 28 -3.28 -17.61 4.27
CA ASN A 28 -2.51 -17.03 5.38
C ASN A 28 -3.11 -17.38 6.76
N LEU A 29 -4.18 -18.18 6.81
CA LEU A 29 -4.73 -18.75 8.04
C LEU A 29 -4.45 -20.25 8.10
N GLY A 30 -3.63 -20.65 9.06
CA GLY A 30 -3.47 -22.05 9.44
C GLY A 30 -4.52 -22.43 10.49
N VAL A 31 -5.10 -23.62 10.34
CA VAL A 31 -6.04 -24.21 11.28
C VAL A 31 -5.49 -25.57 11.67
N ASP A 32 -5.30 -25.79 12.95
CA ASP A 32 -4.89 -27.09 13.50
C ASP A 32 -5.75 -27.45 14.73
N ALA A 33 -5.50 -28.63 15.31
CA ALA A 33 -6.25 -29.10 16.48
C ALA A 33 -6.13 -28.19 17.71
N GLU A 34 -5.10 -27.34 17.75
CA GLU A 34 -4.80 -26.47 18.90
C GLU A 34 -5.29 -25.02 18.68
N GLY A 35 -5.87 -24.71 17.50
CA GLY A 35 -6.45 -23.42 17.21
C GLY A 35 -6.10 -22.81 15.85
N LEU A 36 -6.19 -21.49 15.79
CA LEU A 36 -5.93 -20.70 14.59
C LEU A 36 -4.55 -20.07 14.67
N ARG A 37 -3.90 -19.94 13.51
CA ARG A 37 -2.60 -19.28 13.37
C ARG A 37 -2.57 -18.42 12.12
N ILE A 38 -2.24 -17.14 12.27
CA ILE A 38 -2.09 -16.21 11.15
C ILE A 38 -0.63 -16.16 10.74
N VAL A 39 -0.35 -16.36 9.44
CA VAL A 39 1.02 -16.43 8.91
C VAL A 39 1.26 -15.38 7.84
N ARG A 40 2.44 -14.77 7.85
CA ARG A 40 2.91 -13.83 6.81
C ARG A 40 2.06 -12.58 6.59
N VAL A 41 1.25 -12.20 7.57
CA VAL A 41 0.36 -11.03 7.47
C VAL A 41 0.50 -10.19 8.73
N ALA A 42 0.52 -8.86 8.55
CA ALA A 42 0.36 -7.87 9.61
C ALA A 42 -0.71 -6.84 9.22
N GLY A 43 -1.29 -6.19 10.22
CA GLY A 43 -2.31 -5.16 9.99
C GLY A 43 -3.48 -5.26 10.95
N SER A 44 -4.63 -4.72 10.58
CA SER A 44 -5.84 -4.79 11.39
C SER A 44 -7.07 -5.13 10.56
N LEU A 45 -7.99 -5.86 11.16
CA LEU A 45 -9.27 -6.20 10.56
C LEU A 45 -10.40 -6.09 11.57
N ARG A 46 -11.58 -5.75 11.09
CA ARG A 46 -12.78 -5.68 11.91
C ARG A 46 -13.46 -7.04 11.94
N MET A 47 -13.80 -7.47 13.13
CA MET A 47 -14.50 -8.72 13.37
C MET A 47 -16.02 -8.54 13.27
N PRO A 48 -16.81 -9.64 13.10
CA PRO A 48 -18.26 -9.57 12.98
C PRO A 48 -18.95 -8.91 14.17
N ASP A 49 -18.40 -9.07 15.38
CA ASP A 49 -18.88 -8.43 16.62
C ASP A 49 -18.53 -6.93 16.72
N GLY A 50 -17.95 -6.35 15.68
CA GLY A 50 -17.50 -4.96 15.67
C GLY A 50 -16.19 -4.69 16.41
N SER A 51 -15.54 -5.71 17.00
CA SER A 51 -14.21 -5.58 17.56
C SER A 51 -13.14 -5.46 16.47
N THR A 52 -11.94 -5.02 16.84
CA THR A 52 -10.80 -4.93 15.93
C THR A 52 -9.74 -5.95 16.33
N LEU A 53 -9.34 -6.79 15.38
CA LEU A 53 -8.21 -7.70 15.52
C LEU A 53 -6.97 -7.04 14.92
N CYS A 54 -5.95 -6.78 15.76
CA CYS A 54 -4.63 -6.33 15.34
C CYS A 54 -3.68 -7.50 15.20
N ILE A 55 -3.08 -7.66 14.04
CA ILE A 55 -2.08 -8.70 13.75
C ILE A 55 -0.72 -8.01 13.70
N ARG A 56 0.19 -8.40 14.59
CA ARG A 56 1.54 -7.84 14.70
C ARG A 56 2.58 -8.86 14.28
N SER A 57 3.67 -8.39 13.69
CA SER A 57 4.83 -9.24 13.46
C SER A 57 5.74 -9.24 14.68
N ARG A 58 6.15 -10.43 15.17
CA ARG A 58 7.23 -10.56 16.16
C ARG A 58 8.60 -10.51 15.52
N LYS A 59 8.67 -10.75 14.22
CA LYS A 59 9.93 -10.92 13.49
C LYS A 59 10.46 -9.61 12.91
N ALA A 60 9.57 -8.70 12.58
CA ALA A 60 9.93 -7.41 12.02
C ALA A 60 9.29 -6.28 12.83
N PRO A 61 10.10 -5.45 13.49
CA PRO A 61 9.65 -4.23 14.15
C PRO A 61 8.85 -3.34 13.19
N LEU A 62 7.92 -2.54 13.72
CA LEU A 62 7.11 -1.62 12.92
C LEU A 62 7.97 -0.72 12.02
N ALA A 63 9.06 -0.19 12.56
CA ALA A 63 9.99 0.64 11.81
C ALA A 63 10.56 -0.07 10.57
N CYS A 64 10.90 -1.37 10.69
CA CYS A 64 11.34 -2.18 9.56
C CYS A 64 10.23 -2.36 8.51
N LEU A 65 9.00 -2.62 8.94
CA LEU A 65 7.86 -2.78 8.02
C LEU A 65 7.59 -1.50 7.24
N LEU A 66 7.63 -0.34 7.90
CA LEU A 66 7.46 0.95 7.27
C LEU A 66 8.63 1.29 6.31
N ALA A 67 9.86 0.97 6.71
CA ALA A 67 11.01 1.12 5.84
C ALA A 67 10.90 0.22 4.59
N TRP A 68 10.52 -1.04 4.75
CA TRP A 68 10.29 -1.94 3.61
C TRP A 68 9.18 -1.43 2.71
N ALA A 69 8.08 -0.90 3.25
CA ALA A 69 7.01 -0.30 2.47
C ALA A 69 7.50 0.91 1.66
N ALA A 70 8.31 1.77 2.28
CA ALA A 70 8.90 2.93 1.60
C ALA A 70 9.91 2.55 0.49
N TYR A 71 10.57 1.41 0.62
CA TYR A 71 11.45 0.88 -0.42
C TYR A 71 10.67 0.16 -1.52
N ALA A 72 9.72 -0.70 -1.13
CA ALA A 72 8.91 -1.48 -2.06
C ALA A 72 8.02 -0.60 -2.95
N TYR A 73 7.53 0.51 -2.40
CA TYR A 73 6.59 1.41 -3.05
C TYR A 73 7.13 2.85 -3.03
N PRO A 74 7.71 3.35 -4.12
CA PRO A 74 8.27 4.71 -4.19
C PRO A 74 7.27 5.81 -3.80
N GLU A 75 5.99 5.57 -4.05
CA GLU A 75 4.87 6.44 -3.71
C GLU A 75 4.73 6.63 -2.19
N LEU A 76 5.17 5.64 -1.41
CA LEU A 76 5.15 5.64 0.05
C LEU A 76 6.45 6.15 0.67
N SER A 77 7.27 6.89 -0.07
CA SER A 77 8.57 7.41 0.40
C SER A 77 8.46 8.24 1.69
N ALA A 78 7.30 8.86 1.94
CA ALA A 78 7.01 9.56 3.20
C ALA A 78 7.16 8.66 4.44
N LEU A 79 6.96 7.34 4.31
CA LEU A 79 7.13 6.39 5.41
C LEU A 79 8.58 6.27 5.91
N ARG A 80 9.57 6.72 5.13
CA ARG A 80 10.99 6.74 5.58
C ARG A 80 11.22 7.66 6.76
N HIS A 81 10.44 8.71 6.86
CA HIS A 81 10.58 9.70 7.94
C HIS A 81 9.91 9.27 9.25
N VAL A 82 9.11 8.21 9.21
CA VAL A 82 8.37 7.70 10.37
C VAL A 82 9.24 6.88 11.31
N SER A 83 10.30 6.27 10.80
CA SER A 83 11.26 5.51 11.62
C SER A 83 11.91 6.33 12.75
N CYS A 84 11.82 7.66 12.69
CA CYS A 84 12.32 8.58 13.70
C CYS A 84 11.30 8.91 14.79
N ILE A 85 10.02 8.53 14.65
CA ILE A 85 8.93 8.98 15.55
C ILE A 85 8.64 7.95 16.64
N ASP A 86 9.06 6.71 16.48
CA ASP A 86 8.70 5.64 17.40
C ASP A 86 9.71 5.51 18.57
N GLN A 87 9.68 6.50 19.48
CA GLN A 87 10.35 6.38 20.79
C GLN A 87 9.49 5.55 21.78
N GLY A 88 8.39 4.97 21.35
CA GLY A 88 7.40 4.29 22.18
C GLY A 88 7.36 2.77 22.04
N GLY A 89 8.50 2.10 21.85
CA GLY A 89 8.56 0.62 21.96
C GLY A 89 8.15 -0.13 20.69
N ASP A 90 8.72 -1.29 20.55
CA ASP A 90 8.69 -2.25 19.42
C ASP A 90 7.29 -2.82 19.06
N GLN A 91 6.21 -2.23 19.58
CA GLN A 91 4.85 -2.80 19.55
C GLN A 91 3.80 -1.96 18.79
N GLY A 92 4.22 -1.06 17.92
CA GLY A 92 3.30 -0.21 17.16
C GLY A 92 2.40 -0.97 16.18
N ASP A 93 1.18 -0.45 15.94
CA ASP A 93 0.26 -0.95 14.93
C ASP A 93 0.53 -0.24 13.60
N VAL A 94 0.80 -1.02 12.53
CA VAL A 94 1.10 -0.50 11.20
C VAL A 94 -0.02 0.39 10.67
N THR A 95 -1.28 0.02 10.93
CA THR A 95 -2.44 0.75 10.47
C THR A 95 -2.56 2.11 11.17
N ALA A 96 -2.28 2.12 12.47
CA ALA A 96 -2.22 3.34 13.28
C ALA A 96 -1.11 4.28 12.78
N ALA A 97 0.08 3.75 12.51
CA ALA A 97 1.20 4.51 11.98
C ALA A 97 0.87 5.13 10.62
N LEU A 98 0.28 4.36 9.70
CA LEU A 98 -0.12 4.85 8.38
C LEU A 98 -1.17 5.96 8.46
N ALA A 99 -2.15 5.83 9.36
CA ALA A 99 -3.17 6.86 9.57
C ALA A 99 -2.56 8.18 10.06
N ARG A 100 -1.60 8.11 10.99
CA ARG A 100 -0.87 9.27 11.49
C ARG A 100 -0.06 9.95 10.37
N VAL A 101 0.76 9.17 9.66
CA VAL A 101 1.60 9.70 8.57
C VAL A 101 0.74 10.34 7.47
N PHE A 102 -0.38 9.71 7.13
CA PHE A 102 -1.30 10.27 6.15
C PHE A 102 -1.82 11.66 6.59
N CYS A 103 -2.27 11.78 7.84
CA CYS A 103 -2.77 13.06 8.36
C CYS A 103 -1.66 14.13 8.36
N ASP A 104 -0.44 13.78 8.77
CA ASP A 104 0.70 14.69 8.82
C ASP A 104 1.11 15.14 7.40
N GLU A 105 1.22 14.20 6.45
CA GLU A 105 1.56 14.52 5.05
C GLU A 105 0.48 15.33 4.36
N LEU A 106 -0.80 14.97 4.55
CA LEU A 106 -1.90 15.71 3.97
C LEU A 106 -1.95 17.14 4.52
N ASN A 107 -1.79 17.30 5.84
CA ASN A 107 -1.75 18.63 6.46
C ASN A 107 -0.59 19.45 5.92
N ARG A 108 0.61 18.88 5.80
CA ARG A 108 1.80 19.53 5.24
C ARG A 108 1.55 19.98 3.79
N ALA A 109 0.98 19.12 2.95
CA ALA A 109 0.66 19.44 1.57
C ALA A 109 -0.37 20.57 1.44
N ILE A 110 -1.39 20.55 2.31
CA ILE A 110 -2.42 21.61 2.36
C ILE A 110 -1.83 22.94 2.83
N GLN A 111 -0.97 22.93 3.85
CA GLN A 111 -0.30 24.15 4.32
C GLN A 111 0.60 24.76 3.24
N ALA A 112 1.29 23.93 2.46
CA ALA A 112 2.18 24.38 1.39
C ALA A 112 1.45 24.85 0.13
N SER A 113 0.32 24.24 -0.24
CA SER A 113 -0.32 24.42 -1.56
C SER A 113 -1.79 24.84 -1.49
N GLY A 114 -2.37 24.85 -0.30
CA GLY A 114 -3.82 25.06 -0.10
C GLY A 114 -4.67 23.86 -0.50
N LEU A 115 -5.96 23.92 -0.23
CA LEU A 115 -6.91 22.89 -0.66
C LEU A 115 -7.07 22.94 -2.18
N LEU A 116 -6.98 21.79 -2.84
CA LEU A 116 -7.18 21.67 -4.28
C LEU A 116 -8.60 22.08 -4.67
N ARG A 117 -8.70 22.87 -5.72
CA ARG A 117 -9.99 23.33 -6.25
C ARG A 117 -9.93 23.34 -7.77
N HIS A 118 -10.99 22.85 -8.42
CA HIS A 118 -11.16 22.91 -9.86
C HIS A 118 -12.20 23.95 -10.24
N TYR A 119 -11.96 24.62 -11.36
CA TYR A 119 -12.98 25.47 -11.97
C TYR A 119 -13.98 24.57 -12.71
N ARG A 120 -15.25 24.64 -12.30
CA ARG A 120 -16.34 23.95 -12.97
C ARG A 120 -17.25 24.98 -13.63
N ARG A 121 -17.46 24.80 -14.92
CA ARG A 121 -18.49 25.56 -15.65
C ARG A 121 -19.85 25.12 -15.12
N GLN A 122 -20.62 26.10 -14.68
CA GLN A 122 -22.00 25.93 -14.23
C GLN A 122 -22.90 26.87 -15.01
N GLU A 123 -24.03 26.36 -15.49
CA GLU A 123 -25.07 27.16 -16.10
C GLU A 123 -26.15 27.39 -15.06
N GLN A 124 -26.43 28.65 -14.76
CA GLN A 124 -27.43 29.03 -13.79
C GLN A 124 -28.32 30.14 -14.36
N VAL A 125 -29.57 30.21 -13.91
CA VAL A 125 -30.49 31.31 -14.17
C VAL A 125 -30.63 32.10 -12.86
N SER A 126 -30.36 33.38 -12.89
CA SER A 126 -30.30 34.20 -11.68
C SER A 126 -30.77 35.62 -12.00
N SER A 127 -31.35 36.29 -11.01
CA SER A 127 -31.66 37.73 -11.05
C SER A 127 -30.41 38.58 -10.96
N VAL A 128 -29.29 38.02 -10.52
CA VAL A 128 -28.00 38.71 -10.44
C VAL A 128 -27.06 38.16 -11.50
N ILE A 129 -26.54 39.02 -12.35
CA ILE A 129 -25.59 38.66 -13.39
C ILE A 129 -24.27 38.25 -12.72
N ARG A 130 -23.88 36.97 -12.87
CA ARG A 130 -22.60 36.46 -12.42
C ARG A 130 -21.93 35.71 -13.58
N GLY A 131 -20.70 36.08 -13.89
CA GLY A 131 -19.96 35.49 -14.98
C GLY A 131 -20.42 35.95 -16.36
N ARG A 132 -20.47 35.05 -17.35
CA ARG A 132 -20.83 35.38 -18.73
C ARG A 132 -22.31 35.11 -19.00
N ILE A 133 -23.02 36.05 -19.56
CA ILE A 133 -24.41 35.90 -19.99
C ILE A 133 -24.47 34.90 -21.18
N ASP A 134 -25.36 33.96 -21.13
CA ASP A 134 -25.70 33.06 -22.24
C ASP A 134 -26.80 33.66 -23.10
N PHE A 135 -26.39 34.49 -24.04
CA PHE A 135 -27.33 35.19 -24.96
C PHE A 135 -28.15 34.20 -25.81
N ALA A 136 -27.57 33.05 -26.18
CA ALA A 136 -28.26 32.04 -26.97
C ALA A 136 -29.40 31.40 -26.18
N ARG A 137 -29.23 31.21 -24.90
CA ARG A 137 -30.26 30.69 -24.00
C ARG A 137 -31.26 31.81 -23.63
N MET A 138 -30.79 33.04 -23.44
CA MET A 138 -31.61 34.18 -23.11
C MET A 138 -32.62 34.46 -24.24
N SER A 139 -32.22 34.46 -25.52
CA SER A 139 -33.12 34.64 -26.66
C SER A 139 -34.19 33.57 -26.77
N ARG A 140 -33.88 32.34 -26.39
CA ARG A 140 -34.86 31.21 -26.35
C ARG A 140 -35.84 31.33 -25.19
N MET A 141 -35.46 31.96 -24.10
CA MET A 141 -36.28 32.11 -22.88
C MET A 141 -37.22 33.36 -22.96
N GLY A 142 -37.18 34.11 -24.03
CA GLY A 142 -38.02 35.32 -24.18
C GLY A 142 -37.61 36.47 -23.28
N ALA A 143 -36.37 36.93 -23.36
CA ALA A 143 -35.81 38.16 -22.80
C ALA A 143 -36.33 38.61 -21.40
N ASN A 144 -36.57 37.65 -20.51
CA ASN A 144 -36.97 37.98 -19.13
C ASN A 144 -35.72 38.45 -18.34
N LEU A 145 -35.59 39.76 -18.15
CA LEU A 145 -34.49 40.39 -17.45
C LEU A 145 -34.47 40.06 -15.95
N ALA A 146 -35.56 39.55 -15.37
CA ALA A 146 -35.60 39.16 -13.98
C ALA A 146 -34.89 37.80 -13.77
N GLN A 147 -34.63 37.05 -14.84
CA GLN A 147 -33.98 35.74 -14.81
C GLN A 147 -32.98 35.61 -15.97
N VAL A 148 -31.74 36.01 -15.71
CA VAL A 148 -30.68 35.99 -16.73
C VAL A 148 -29.91 34.68 -16.69
N PRO A 149 -29.87 33.93 -17.80
CA PRO A 149 -29.03 32.71 -17.88
C PRO A 149 -27.56 33.12 -17.98
N CYS A 150 -26.77 32.61 -17.05
CA CYS A 150 -25.35 32.93 -16.95
C CYS A 150 -24.51 31.62 -16.92
N VAL A 151 -23.34 31.71 -17.52
CA VAL A 151 -22.28 30.71 -17.39
C VAL A 151 -21.26 31.22 -16.37
N VAL A 152 -21.16 30.50 -15.27
CA VAL A 152 -20.27 30.82 -14.16
C VAL A 152 -19.20 29.75 -14.02
N PHE A 153 -17.99 30.15 -13.74
CA PHE A 153 -16.91 29.23 -13.37
C PHE A 153 -16.76 29.23 -11.85
N SER A 154 -17.34 28.23 -11.21
CA SER A 154 -17.25 28.08 -9.75
C SER A 154 -16.01 27.27 -9.40
N ARG A 155 -15.27 27.74 -8.39
CA ARG A 155 -14.08 27.07 -7.89
C ARG A 155 -14.50 26.08 -6.78
N LEU A 156 -14.66 24.81 -7.14
CA LEU A 156 -15.20 23.77 -6.27
C LEU A 156 -14.10 22.85 -5.71
N PRO A 157 -14.22 22.42 -4.44
CA PRO A 157 -13.27 21.48 -3.82
C PRO A 157 -13.50 20.03 -4.23
N ASN A 158 -14.59 19.70 -4.92
CA ASN A 158 -14.91 18.33 -5.34
C ASN A 158 -14.04 17.86 -6.51
N THR A 159 -12.76 17.60 -6.25
CA THR A 159 -11.82 16.99 -7.20
C THR A 159 -11.73 15.48 -6.94
N PRO A 160 -11.30 14.65 -7.93
CA PRO A 160 -11.07 13.23 -7.70
C PRO A 160 -10.11 12.97 -6.53
N LEU A 161 -9.05 13.76 -6.43
CA LEU A 161 -8.03 13.62 -5.38
C LEU A 161 -8.56 14.00 -4.00
N ASN A 162 -9.32 15.08 -3.89
CA ASN A 162 -9.97 15.45 -2.63
C ASN A 162 -11.02 14.41 -2.22
N GLY A 163 -11.75 13.82 -3.17
CA GLY A 163 -12.67 12.72 -2.90
C GLY A 163 -11.97 11.50 -2.29
N LEU A 164 -10.77 11.18 -2.77
CA LEU A 164 -9.92 10.14 -2.22
C LEU A 164 -9.47 10.47 -0.78
N PHE A 165 -9.04 11.72 -0.52
CA PHE A 165 -8.64 12.14 0.83
C PHE A 165 -9.83 12.09 1.80
N ALA A 166 -10.99 12.53 1.38
CA ALA A 166 -12.23 12.43 2.18
C ALA A 166 -12.58 10.97 2.49
N ALA A 167 -12.40 10.05 1.52
CA ALA A 167 -12.63 8.61 1.72
C ALA A 167 -11.63 8.03 2.73
N ALA A 168 -10.35 8.40 2.66
CA ALA A 168 -9.33 7.96 3.61
C ALA A 168 -9.62 8.48 5.03
N LEU A 169 -9.97 9.76 5.17
CA LEU A 169 -10.36 10.36 6.46
C LEU A 169 -11.60 9.67 7.04
N ALA A 170 -12.58 9.33 6.21
CA ALA A 170 -13.76 8.58 6.64
C ALA A 170 -13.39 7.16 7.13
N SER A 171 -12.44 6.49 6.47
CA SER A 171 -11.92 5.18 6.89
C SER A 171 -11.20 5.27 8.24
N ILE A 172 -10.34 6.26 8.44
CA ILE A 172 -9.64 6.50 9.71
C ILE A 172 -10.63 6.73 10.86
N ARG A 173 -11.66 7.52 10.63
CA ARG A 173 -12.70 7.81 11.67
C ARG A 173 -13.46 6.58 12.11
N ARG A 174 -13.66 5.60 11.22
CA ARG A 174 -14.42 4.36 11.50
C ARG A 174 -13.63 3.36 12.34
N VAL A 175 -12.29 3.39 12.29
CA VAL A 175 -11.42 2.44 12.99
C VAL A 175 -10.83 3.10 14.24
N PRO A 176 -11.20 2.66 15.45
CA PRO A 176 -10.82 3.33 16.71
C PRO A 176 -9.30 3.53 16.87
N ILE A 177 -8.50 2.52 16.52
CA ILE A 177 -7.03 2.59 16.64
C ILE A 177 -6.43 3.61 15.67
N MET A 178 -6.93 3.69 14.45
CA MET A 178 -6.50 4.71 13.48
C MET A 178 -6.89 6.11 13.93
N ARG A 179 -8.12 6.25 14.44
CA ARG A 179 -8.62 7.53 14.94
C ARG A 179 -7.80 8.05 16.12
N ALA A 180 -7.44 7.18 17.05
CA ALA A 180 -6.60 7.53 18.18
C ALA A 180 -5.20 7.94 17.72
N ALA A 181 -4.60 7.21 16.78
CA ALA A 181 -3.27 7.48 16.25
C ALA A 181 -3.18 8.75 15.41
N ALA A 182 -4.22 9.08 14.64
CA ALA A 182 -4.29 10.31 13.84
C ALA A 182 -4.28 11.59 14.71
N GLY A 183 -4.64 11.46 16.00
CA GLY A 183 -4.49 12.52 16.98
C GLY A 183 -5.32 13.79 16.69
N PRO A 184 -4.87 14.95 17.20
CA PRO A 184 -5.62 16.21 17.10
C PRO A 184 -5.74 16.75 15.67
N GLY A 185 -4.86 16.34 14.75
CA GLY A 185 -4.89 16.79 13.35
C GLY A 185 -6.09 16.28 12.55
N LEU A 186 -6.72 15.19 12.99
CA LEU A 186 -7.85 14.58 12.26
C LEU A 186 -9.10 15.48 12.22
N GLY A 187 -9.41 16.17 13.32
CA GLY A 187 -10.57 17.04 13.42
C GLY A 187 -10.55 18.17 12.37
N PRO A 188 -9.53 19.02 12.37
CA PRO A 188 -9.35 20.10 11.39
C PRO A 188 -9.36 19.61 9.93
N LEU A 189 -8.66 18.51 9.63
CA LEU A 189 -8.69 17.91 8.29
C LEU A 189 -10.10 17.47 7.91
N THR A 190 -10.81 16.79 8.81
CA THR A 190 -12.18 16.35 8.53
C THR A 190 -13.12 17.54 8.26
N ALA A 191 -12.99 18.63 9.02
CA ALA A 191 -13.76 19.86 8.83
C ALA A 191 -13.47 20.50 7.46
N LEU A 192 -12.20 20.53 7.06
CA LEU A 192 -11.78 21.10 5.77
C LEU A 192 -12.36 20.34 4.57
N PHE A 193 -12.57 19.01 4.72
CA PHE A 193 -13.15 18.15 3.68
C PHE A 193 -14.66 17.90 3.87
N ALA A 194 -15.35 18.65 4.76
CA ALA A 194 -16.77 18.41 5.06
C ALA A 194 -17.69 18.53 3.82
N GLU A 195 -17.37 19.43 2.90
CA GLU A 195 -18.12 19.65 1.66
C GLU A 195 -17.70 18.70 0.52
N VAL A 196 -16.68 17.87 0.73
CA VAL A 196 -16.15 16.96 -0.28
C VAL A 196 -16.80 15.59 -0.13
N GLN A 197 -17.40 15.09 -1.21
CA GLN A 197 -17.96 13.74 -1.20
C GLN A 197 -16.85 12.68 -1.17
N PRO A 198 -16.82 11.79 -0.17
CA PRO A 198 -15.88 10.67 -0.13
C PRO A 198 -16.09 9.75 -1.33
N ARG A 199 -15.10 9.68 -2.22
CA ARG A 199 -15.16 8.86 -3.43
C ARG A 199 -13.77 8.42 -3.85
N ILE A 200 -13.64 7.18 -4.30
CA ILE A 200 -12.42 6.67 -4.92
C ILE A 200 -12.66 6.59 -6.42
N ASP A 201 -11.91 7.37 -7.18
CA ASP A 201 -11.96 7.30 -8.65
C ASP A 201 -11.18 6.09 -9.14
N PRO A 202 -11.78 5.18 -9.94
CA PRO A 202 -11.09 4.00 -10.47
C PRO A 202 -9.83 4.34 -11.28
N ALA A 203 -9.78 5.52 -11.90
CA ALA A 203 -8.62 5.98 -12.65
C ALA A 203 -7.41 6.29 -11.75
N LEU A 204 -7.63 6.71 -10.50
CA LEU A 204 -6.57 6.87 -9.50
C LEU A 204 -6.01 5.52 -9.06
N ILE A 205 -6.88 4.51 -8.85
CA ILE A 205 -6.46 3.15 -8.47
C ILE A 205 -5.60 2.52 -9.56
N SER A 206 -6.01 2.67 -10.82
CA SER A 206 -5.30 2.08 -11.97
C SER A 206 -4.04 2.85 -12.38
N GLY A 207 -3.69 3.97 -11.71
CA GLY A 207 -2.59 4.83 -12.08
C GLY A 207 -2.76 5.55 -13.44
N LYS A 208 -3.97 5.51 -14.01
CA LYS A 208 -4.29 6.14 -15.32
C LYS A 208 -4.51 7.65 -15.22
N LEU A 209 -4.69 8.17 -14.01
CA LEU A 209 -4.84 9.60 -13.77
C LEU A 209 -3.51 10.17 -13.27
N PRO A 210 -2.67 10.75 -14.14
CA PRO A 210 -1.43 11.37 -13.73
C PRO A 210 -1.73 12.62 -12.90
N LEU A 211 -0.98 12.82 -11.81
CA LEU A 211 -1.10 14.03 -11.01
C LEU A 211 -0.64 15.25 -11.82
N SER A 212 -1.49 16.25 -11.93
CA SER A 212 -1.17 17.54 -12.51
C SER A 212 -0.08 18.26 -11.71
N ARG A 213 0.50 19.32 -12.26
CA ARG A 213 1.52 20.12 -11.56
C ARG A 213 1.06 20.61 -10.18
N LEU A 214 -0.20 20.97 -10.04
CA LEU A 214 -0.78 21.45 -8.77
C LEU A 214 -1.05 20.30 -7.78
N GLU A 215 -1.24 19.08 -8.27
CA GLU A 215 -1.52 17.90 -7.46
C GLU A 215 -0.25 17.15 -7.04
N ARG A 216 0.87 17.34 -7.72
CA ARG A 216 2.16 16.68 -7.40
C ARG A 216 2.57 16.77 -5.93
N PRO A 217 2.42 17.94 -5.23
CA PRO A 217 2.76 18.03 -3.81
C PRO A 217 1.96 17.06 -2.92
N PHE A 218 0.78 16.64 -3.38
CA PHE A 218 -0.10 15.68 -2.69
C PHE A 218 0.20 14.22 -3.02
N GLY A 219 1.20 13.91 -3.85
CA GLY A 219 1.54 12.56 -4.28
C GLY A 219 1.72 11.57 -3.12
N PRO A 220 2.56 11.86 -2.11
CA PRO A 220 2.72 11.00 -0.94
C PRO A 220 1.42 10.76 -0.18
N SER A 221 0.63 11.83 0.04
CA SER A 221 -0.68 11.72 0.70
C SER A 221 -1.67 10.90 -0.13
N ALA A 222 -1.64 11.02 -1.47
CA ALA A 222 -2.51 10.25 -2.37
C ALA A 222 -2.22 8.75 -2.31
N ALA A 223 -0.95 8.36 -2.27
CA ALA A 223 -0.54 6.98 -2.15
C ALA A 223 -1.01 6.37 -0.82
N LEU A 224 -0.83 7.08 0.28
CA LEU A 224 -1.31 6.67 1.60
C LEU A 224 -2.84 6.61 1.65
N ALA A 225 -3.52 7.59 1.05
CA ALA A 225 -4.97 7.63 0.97
C ALA A 225 -5.54 6.45 0.19
N LEU A 226 -4.91 6.05 -0.92
CA LEU A 226 -5.32 4.86 -1.68
C LEU A 226 -5.24 3.60 -0.82
N LEU A 227 -4.18 3.43 -0.03
CA LEU A 227 -4.06 2.29 0.89
C LEU A 227 -5.16 2.30 1.95
N LEU A 228 -5.41 3.45 2.56
CA LEU A 228 -6.37 3.59 3.66
C LEU A 228 -7.83 3.54 3.21
N ALA A 229 -8.12 4.03 2.02
CA ALA A 229 -9.47 4.14 1.49
C ALA A 229 -9.92 2.88 0.74
N SER A 230 -9.02 2.22 0.00
CA SER A 230 -9.39 1.08 -0.85
C SER A 230 -9.55 -0.23 -0.08
N ALA A 231 -9.18 -0.28 1.20
CA ALA A 231 -9.11 -1.52 1.99
C ALA A 231 -8.34 -2.67 1.28
N HIS A 232 -7.64 -2.33 0.21
CA HIS A 232 -6.74 -3.22 -0.48
C HIS A 232 -5.37 -3.01 0.16
N GLY A 233 -5.15 -3.60 1.33
CA GLY A 233 -3.81 -3.60 1.88
C GLY A 233 -2.77 -3.91 0.79
N LEU A 234 -1.49 -3.90 1.09
CA LEU A 234 -0.42 -4.27 0.17
C LEU A 234 -0.47 -5.77 -0.26
N THR A 235 -1.67 -6.36 -0.27
CA THR A 235 -1.94 -7.74 -0.69
C THR A 235 -2.55 -7.74 -2.07
N GLU A 236 -1.82 -8.24 -3.07
CA GLU A 236 -2.37 -8.53 -4.38
C GLU A 236 -3.43 -9.62 -4.27
N GLY A 237 -4.65 -9.34 -4.74
CA GLY A 237 -5.71 -10.35 -4.90
C GLY A 237 -6.76 -10.48 -3.81
N ALA A 238 -6.64 -9.82 -2.66
CA ALA A 238 -7.68 -9.87 -1.65
C ALA A 238 -8.79 -8.84 -1.92
N LYS A 239 -9.92 -9.31 -2.44
CA LYS A 239 -11.18 -8.52 -2.42
C LYS A 239 -11.69 -8.45 -0.99
N VAL A 240 -11.16 -7.55 -0.19
CA VAL A 240 -11.59 -7.37 1.18
C VAL A 240 -12.52 -6.17 1.26
N SER A 241 -13.78 -6.43 1.56
CA SER A 241 -14.78 -5.39 1.76
C SER A 241 -14.45 -4.55 3.00
N GLY A 242 -14.11 -3.31 2.79
CA GLY A 242 -14.36 -2.14 3.64
C GLY A 242 -13.76 -2.04 5.05
N LEU A 243 -13.12 -3.06 5.64
CA LEU A 243 -12.81 -3.07 7.07
C LEU A 243 -11.54 -3.86 7.46
N ALA A 244 -10.69 -4.20 6.50
CA ALA A 244 -9.42 -4.86 6.78
C ALA A 244 -8.28 -4.13 6.07
N PHE A 245 -7.22 -3.85 6.80
CA PHE A 245 -5.95 -3.42 6.26
C PHE A 245 -4.91 -4.49 6.58
N LEU A 246 -4.51 -5.24 5.56
CA LEU A 246 -3.60 -6.37 5.70
C LEU A 246 -2.41 -6.22 4.76
N ILE A 247 -1.23 -6.44 5.30
CA ILE A 247 0.04 -6.42 4.55
C ILE A 247 0.58 -7.85 4.51
N ASN A 248 0.83 -8.36 3.31
CA ASN A 248 1.60 -9.60 3.16
C ASN A 248 3.09 -9.29 3.36
N LEU A 249 3.64 -9.79 4.44
CA LEU A 249 5.01 -9.50 4.87
C LEU A 249 6.06 -10.12 3.95
N ALA A 250 5.76 -11.28 3.38
CA ALA A 250 6.67 -11.95 2.45
C ALA A 250 6.81 -11.15 1.14
N ASN A 251 5.68 -10.77 0.54
CA ASN A 251 5.66 -9.96 -0.67
C ASN A 251 6.26 -8.57 -0.45
N LEU A 252 6.01 -7.97 0.73
CA LEU A 252 6.58 -6.68 1.08
C LEU A 252 8.10 -6.75 1.17
N PHE A 253 8.63 -7.78 1.83
CA PHE A 253 10.07 -7.99 2.00
C PHE A 253 10.75 -8.24 0.64
N GLU A 254 10.21 -9.16 -0.17
CA GLU A 254 10.71 -9.47 -1.51
C GLU A 254 10.78 -8.21 -2.39
N ARG A 255 9.70 -7.42 -2.45
CA ARG A 255 9.68 -6.15 -3.19
C ARG A 255 10.69 -5.14 -2.66
N ALA A 256 10.86 -5.05 -1.34
CA ALA A 256 11.85 -4.15 -0.74
C ALA A 256 13.27 -4.52 -1.13
N VAL A 257 13.62 -5.82 -1.05
CA VAL A 257 14.94 -6.35 -1.47
C VAL A 257 15.17 -6.08 -2.95
N THR A 258 14.22 -6.44 -3.79
CA THR A 258 14.27 -6.27 -5.25
C THR A 258 14.52 -4.81 -5.63
N ARG A 259 13.74 -3.89 -5.06
CA ARG A 259 13.89 -2.44 -5.32
C ARG A 259 15.19 -1.86 -4.74
N SER A 260 15.61 -2.35 -3.58
CA SER A 260 16.89 -1.94 -2.99
C SER A 260 18.05 -2.30 -3.89
N LEU A 261 18.09 -3.53 -4.40
CA LEU A 261 19.11 -4.00 -5.34
C LEU A 261 19.11 -3.17 -6.63
N THR A 262 17.93 -2.93 -7.22
CA THR A 262 17.80 -2.12 -8.43
C THR A 262 18.33 -0.70 -8.26
N ARG A 263 18.19 -0.12 -7.06
CA ARG A 263 18.66 1.24 -6.77
C ARG A 263 20.16 1.31 -6.43
N SER A 264 20.67 0.25 -5.80
CA SER A 264 22.05 0.22 -5.29
C SER A 264 23.04 -0.25 -6.35
N LEU A 265 22.58 -0.96 -7.38
CA LEU A 265 23.42 -1.45 -8.46
C LEU A 265 23.30 -0.50 -9.66
N PRO A 266 24.34 0.26 -10.00
CA PRO A 266 24.33 1.11 -11.17
C PRO A 266 24.27 0.26 -12.45
N ASP A 267 23.47 0.70 -13.42
CA ASP A 267 23.29 0.03 -14.73
C ASP A 267 24.59 -0.26 -15.46
N ALA A 268 25.66 0.48 -15.15
CA ALA A 268 26.99 0.27 -15.72
C ALA A 268 27.71 -1.00 -15.22
N ARG A 269 27.27 -1.62 -14.10
CA ARG A 269 27.93 -2.80 -13.53
C ARG A 269 27.12 -4.09 -13.60
N ALA A 270 25.81 -3.98 -13.56
CA ALA A 270 24.94 -5.15 -13.63
C ALA A 270 23.56 -4.79 -14.14
N LYS A 271 22.96 -5.67 -14.93
CA LYS A 271 21.56 -5.59 -15.34
C LYS A 271 20.72 -6.39 -14.36
N VAL A 272 19.77 -5.73 -13.70
CA VAL A 272 18.83 -6.36 -12.77
C VAL A 272 17.61 -6.82 -13.56
N ARG A 273 17.37 -8.13 -13.59
CA ARG A 273 16.13 -8.71 -14.14
C ARG A 273 15.26 -9.22 -13.01
N LEU A 274 14.00 -8.82 -12.98
CA LEU A 274 13.03 -9.14 -11.95
C LEU A 274 12.02 -10.16 -12.47
N GLY A 275 11.58 -11.09 -11.61
CA GLY A 275 10.54 -12.06 -11.91
C GLY A 275 10.86 -12.90 -13.16
N CYS A 276 12.11 -13.31 -13.30
CA CYS A 276 12.55 -14.06 -14.48
C CYS A 276 11.95 -15.46 -14.47
N ARG A 277 11.01 -15.72 -15.38
CA ARG A 277 10.46 -17.05 -15.58
C ARG A 277 11.38 -17.87 -16.47
N ARG A 278 11.89 -18.97 -15.95
CA ARG A 278 12.73 -19.94 -16.67
C ARG A 278 12.08 -21.32 -16.60
N GLY A 279 12.18 -22.07 -17.68
CA GLY A 279 11.72 -23.45 -17.80
C GLY A 279 12.36 -24.12 -18.98
N PRO A 280 12.26 -25.46 -19.12
CA PRO A 280 12.73 -26.14 -20.30
C PRO A 280 12.08 -25.56 -21.57
N ALA A 281 12.85 -25.40 -22.64
CA ALA A 281 12.39 -24.79 -23.89
C ALA A 281 11.10 -25.43 -24.46
N ASN A 282 10.85 -26.70 -24.14
CA ASN A 282 9.71 -27.48 -24.63
C ASN A 282 8.56 -27.63 -23.62
N ALA A 283 8.58 -26.91 -22.50
CA ALA A 283 7.49 -26.99 -21.51
C ALA A 283 6.25 -26.27 -22.05
N SER A 284 5.31 -27.02 -22.59
CA SER A 284 4.00 -26.55 -23.05
C SER A 284 3.02 -26.19 -21.90
N SER A 285 3.38 -26.54 -20.67
CA SER A 285 2.57 -26.29 -19.47
C SER A 285 3.32 -25.39 -18.47
N HIS A 286 2.57 -24.71 -17.58
CA HIS A 286 3.13 -23.93 -16.47
C HIS A 286 3.87 -24.82 -15.45
N ALA A 287 3.69 -26.12 -15.49
CA ALA A 287 4.42 -27.11 -14.70
C ALA A 287 5.90 -27.13 -15.16
N GLY A 288 6.80 -26.75 -14.27
CA GLY A 288 8.24 -26.68 -14.54
C GLY A 288 8.80 -25.29 -14.82
N ARG A 289 7.97 -24.25 -14.91
CA ARG A 289 8.45 -22.86 -14.94
C ARG A 289 8.67 -22.36 -13.54
N MET A 290 9.89 -21.98 -13.24
CA MET A 290 10.25 -21.33 -11.97
C MET A 290 10.41 -19.84 -12.17
N GLU A 291 9.95 -19.07 -11.21
CA GLU A 291 10.10 -17.61 -11.18
C GLU A 291 11.24 -17.26 -10.22
N ILE A 292 12.26 -16.57 -10.75
CA ILE A 292 13.43 -16.13 -10.01
C ILE A 292 13.19 -14.69 -9.61
N ASP A 293 13.26 -14.37 -8.32
CA ASP A 293 12.98 -13.02 -7.80
C ASP A 293 13.89 -11.99 -8.45
N VAL A 294 15.20 -12.21 -8.42
CA VAL A 294 16.21 -11.33 -9.02
C VAL A 294 17.32 -12.11 -9.68
N LEU A 295 17.61 -11.79 -10.93
CA LEU A 295 18.78 -12.27 -11.67
C LEU A 295 19.67 -11.08 -11.98
N LEU A 296 20.89 -11.09 -11.45
CA LEU A 296 21.90 -10.05 -11.70
C LEU A 296 22.82 -10.51 -12.84
N GLU A 297 22.68 -9.91 -14.02
CA GLU A 297 23.59 -10.12 -15.15
C GLU A 297 24.72 -9.08 -15.06
N ARG A 298 25.91 -9.53 -14.68
CA ARG A 298 27.07 -8.68 -14.52
C ARG A 298 27.74 -8.42 -15.87
N PHE A 299 28.19 -7.18 -16.11
CA PHE A 299 28.93 -6.82 -17.32
C PHE A 299 30.43 -7.15 -17.21
N ASP A 300 30.94 -7.24 -15.97
CA ASP A 300 32.34 -7.54 -15.66
C ASP A 300 32.62 -9.03 -15.40
N GLY A 301 31.62 -9.88 -15.60
CA GLY A 301 31.73 -11.32 -15.35
C GLY A 301 30.84 -12.17 -16.27
N PRO A 302 31.31 -13.37 -16.62
CA PRO A 302 30.65 -14.21 -17.61
C PRO A 302 29.37 -14.89 -17.10
N ARG A 303 29.04 -14.77 -15.81
CA ARG A 303 27.95 -15.53 -15.19
C ARG A 303 27.05 -14.65 -14.32
N PRO A 304 25.74 -14.91 -14.37
CA PRO A 304 24.79 -14.20 -13.52
C PRO A 304 24.90 -14.64 -12.06
N VAL A 305 24.31 -13.81 -11.16
CA VAL A 305 24.08 -14.14 -9.75
C VAL A 305 22.57 -14.20 -9.51
N VAL A 306 22.12 -15.27 -8.88
CA VAL A 306 20.73 -15.43 -8.48
C VAL A 306 20.54 -14.86 -7.08
N VAL A 307 19.51 -14.03 -6.87
CA VAL A 307 19.13 -13.53 -5.55
C VAL A 307 17.67 -13.84 -5.30
N ASP A 308 17.38 -14.40 -4.14
CA ASP A 308 16.05 -14.81 -3.72
C ASP A 308 15.79 -14.33 -2.29
N ALA A 309 14.66 -13.68 -2.07
CA ALA A 309 14.30 -13.08 -0.79
C ALA A 309 13.32 -13.99 -0.02
N LYS A 310 13.64 -14.32 1.23
CA LYS A 310 12.81 -15.21 2.05
C LYS A 310 12.47 -14.56 3.38
N TYR A 311 11.18 -14.33 3.61
CA TYR A 311 10.67 -13.86 4.89
C TYR A 311 10.55 -15.02 5.88
N LYS A 312 11.71 -15.48 6.40
CA LYS A 312 11.88 -16.63 7.32
C LYS A 312 13.00 -16.35 8.31
N THR A 313 13.06 -17.16 9.36
CA THR A 313 14.11 -17.07 10.39
C THR A 313 15.33 -17.92 10.10
N SER A 314 15.20 -18.92 9.24
CA SER A 314 16.29 -19.80 8.84
C SER A 314 16.08 -20.34 7.44
N PRO A 315 17.15 -20.68 6.71
CA PRO A 315 17.04 -21.39 5.45
C PRO A 315 16.53 -22.82 5.70
N ALA A 316 15.55 -23.23 4.91
CA ALA A 316 15.15 -24.63 4.86
C ALA A 316 15.89 -25.35 3.73
N SER A 317 16.08 -26.67 3.82
CA SER A 317 16.69 -27.48 2.74
C SER A 317 16.01 -27.26 1.39
N ALA A 318 14.68 -27.12 1.38
CA ALA A 318 13.93 -26.79 0.16
C ALA A 318 14.34 -25.46 -0.48
N ASN A 319 14.75 -24.45 0.31
CA ASN A 319 15.26 -23.19 -0.22
C ASN A 319 16.62 -23.37 -0.89
N LEU A 320 17.49 -24.19 -0.32
CA LEU A 320 18.78 -24.52 -0.91
C LEU A 320 18.62 -25.29 -2.22
N GLN A 321 17.73 -26.28 -2.25
CA GLN A 321 17.39 -27.02 -3.49
C GLN A 321 16.83 -26.09 -4.55
N GLN A 322 15.98 -25.14 -4.20
CA GLN A 322 15.45 -24.14 -5.11
C GLN A 322 16.58 -23.28 -5.69
N MET A 323 17.52 -22.82 -4.85
CA MET A 323 18.67 -22.03 -5.32
C MET A 323 19.59 -22.83 -6.25
N LEU A 324 19.86 -24.10 -5.96
CA LEU A 324 20.63 -24.98 -6.84
C LEU A 324 19.95 -25.14 -8.21
N THR A 325 18.62 -25.33 -8.22
CA THR A 325 17.86 -25.41 -9.46
C THR A 325 17.95 -24.11 -10.26
N TYR A 326 17.84 -22.96 -9.60
CA TYR A 326 17.99 -21.66 -10.25
C TYR A 326 19.38 -21.46 -10.83
N CYS A 327 20.44 -21.84 -10.08
CA CYS A 327 21.81 -21.80 -10.58
C CYS A 327 22.00 -22.68 -11.83
N TRP A 328 21.47 -23.90 -11.79
CA TRP A 328 21.52 -24.80 -12.94
C TRP A 328 20.80 -24.23 -14.16
N MET A 329 19.60 -23.67 -13.99
CA MET A 329 18.80 -23.12 -15.09
C MET A 329 19.38 -21.84 -15.69
N THR A 330 20.14 -21.07 -14.93
CA THR A 330 20.69 -19.78 -15.36
C THR A 330 22.17 -19.82 -15.72
N GLY A 331 22.85 -20.92 -15.40
CA GLY A 331 24.30 -21.01 -15.48
C GLY A 331 25.03 -20.21 -14.41
N ALA A 332 24.31 -19.73 -13.39
CA ALA A 332 24.89 -19.02 -12.27
C ALA A 332 25.76 -19.95 -11.43
N ARG A 333 26.89 -19.42 -10.92
CA ARG A 333 27.72 -20.14 -9.90
C ARG A 333 27.53 -19.59 -8.51
N GLN A 334 26.82 -18.49 -8.39
CA GLN A 334 26.57 -17.83 -7.11
C GLN A 334 25.07 -17.60 -6.94
N ALA A 335 24.60 -17.90 -5.74
CA ALA A 335 23.23 -17.63 -5.33
C ALA A 335 23.24 -17.01 -3.95
N VAL A 336 22.37 -16.05 -3.72
CA VAL A 336 22.25 -15.31 -2.46
C VAL A 336 20.84 -15.44 -1.96
N LEU A 337 20.68 -16.00 -0.75
CA LEU A 337 19.41 -15.96 -0.01
C LEU A 337 19.43 -14.76 0.94
N VAL A 338 18.43 -13.90 0.80
CA VAL A 338 18.30 -12.69 1.62
C VAL A 338 17.19 -12.91 2.65
N PHE A 339 17.50 -12.65 3.91
CA PHE A 339 16.58 -12.77 5.03
C PHE A 339 16.48 -11.42 5.76
N PRO A 340 15.38 -11.13 6.48
CA PRO A 340 15.28 -9.94 7.29
C PRO A 340 16.38 -9.87 8.35
N SER A 341 16.97 -8.68 8.53
CA SER A 341 18.01 -8.44 9.55
C SER A 341 17.48 -8.78 10.94
N GLY A 342 18.29 -9.47 11.73
CA GLY A 342 17.93 -9.91 13.08
C GLY A 342 17.13 -11.22 13.15
N MET A 343 16.71 -11.78 12.01
CA MET A 343 16.02 -13.07 11.98
C MET A 343 16.94 -14.27 11.83
N LEU A 344 18.12 -14.10 11.25
CA LEU A 344 19.10 -15.15 11.10
C LEU A 344 19.91 -15.30 12.37
N THR A 345 19.87 -16.48 12.96
CA THR A 345 20.73 -16.88 14.08
C THR A 345 22.15 -17.26 13.62
N ASP A 346 22.31 -17.62 12.35
CA ASP A 346 23.59 -18.00 11.76
C ASP A 346 23.83 -17.24 10.45
N ARG A 347 24.94 -16.48 10.40
CA ARG A 347 25.36 -15.66 9.24
C ARG A 347 26.46 -16.35 8.41
N ARG A 348 26.70 -17.64 8.58
CA ARG A 348 27.77 -18.31 7.86
C ARG A 348 27.40 -18.44 6.38
N PRO A 349 28.34 -18.19 5.48
CA PRO A 349 28.15 -18.50 4.07
C PRO A 349 28.02 -20.01 3.91
N PHE A 350 26.98 -20.45 3.18
CA PHE A 350 26.87 -21.84 2.78
C PHE A 350 27.70 -22.04 1.50
N HIS A 351 28.72 -22.87 1.57
CA HIS A 351 29.46 -23.29 0.39
C HIS A 351 28.93 -24.68 -0.03
N TYR A 352 28.43 -24.75 -1.25
CA TYR A 352 28.17 -26.01 -1.93
C TYR A 352 29.35 -26.33 -2.84
N VAL A 353 29.99 -27.44 -2.63
CA VAL A 353 31.05 -27.98 -3.48
C VAL A 353 30.42 -28.84 -4.58
#